data_a9efba79c2212b56fdc7e689ea86b19c
#
_entry.id   a9efba79c2212b56fdc7e689ea86b19c
#
_cell.length_a   1.000
_cell.length_b   1.000
_cell.length_c   1.000
_cell.angle_alpha   90.00
_cell.angle_beta   90.00
_cell.angle_gamma   90.00
#
_symmetry.space_group_name_H-M   'P 1'
#
loop_
_entity.id
_entity.type
_entity.pdbx_description
1 polymer ?
#
loop_
_entity_poly.entity_id
_entity_poly.type
_entity_poly.pdbx_seq_one_letter_code
_entity_poly.pdbx_strand_id
1 'polypeptide(L)'
;MKWVVVATIVAFVVLLLVRLLRRRLLGQATIHMAQMKSEADAAQVAEALRGLPGVIEIHVDLERRAARITYRKTKIAIEEIMRALHAAGF
;
A
#
# COMPACT_ATOMS: atom_id res chain seq x y z
N MET A 1 -4.63 42.40 4.61
CA MET A 1 -5.32 41.51 3.70
C MET A 1 -4.42 40.72 2.77
N LYS A 2 -3.35 41.32 2.26
CA LYS A 2 -2.37 40.60 1.39
C LYS A 2 -1.69 39.42 2.09
N TRP A 3 -1.46 39.50 3.38
CA TRP A 3 -0.81 38.45 4.17
C TRP A 3 -1.68 37.19 4.32
N VAL A 4 -2.99 37.34 4.46
CA VAL A 4 -3.91 36.22 4.58
C VAL A 4 -3.94 35.38 3.29
N VAL A 5 -3.94 36.07 2.13
CA VAL A 5 -3.90 35.41 0.83
C VAL A 5 -2.59 34.67 0.62
N VAL A 6 -1.46 35.29 0.97
CA VAL A 6 -0.14 34.67 0.86
C VAL A 6 -0.04 33.45 1.79
N ALA A 7 -0.48 33.57 3.05
CA ALA A 7 -0.48 32.48 4.00
C ALA A 7 -1.35 31.29 3.51
N THR A 8 -2.50 31.57 2.92
CA THR A 8 -3.36 30.54 2.35
C THR A 8 -2.72 29.82 1.18
N ILE A 9 -2.05 30.56 0.28
CA ILE A 9 -1.34 29.99 -0.87
C ILE A 9 -0.17 29.12 -0.38
N VAL A 10 0.62 29.60 0.57
CA VAL A 10 1.75 28.85 1.15
C VAL A 10 1.25 27.55 1.80
N ALA A 11 0.19 27.61 2.60
CA ALA A 11 -0.39 26.42 3.23
C ALA A 11 -0.86 25.41 2.19
N PHE A 12 -1.49 25.87 1.11
CA PHE A 12 -1.95 25.01 0.03
C PHE A 12 -0.77 24.35 -0.71
N VAL A 13 0.27 25.10 -1.00
CA VAL A 13 1.49 24.58 -1.67
C VAL A 13 2.18 23.55 -0.79
N VAL A 14 2.34 23.82 0.51
CA VAL A 14 2.93 22.88 1.47
C VAL A 14 2.12 21.60 1.54
N LEU A 15 0.80 21.69 1.61
CA LEU A 15 -0.09 20.54 1.64
C LEU A 15 0.05 19.71 0.37
N LEU A 16 0.12 20.37 -0.80
CA LEU A 16 0.31 19.72 -2.07
C LEU A 16 1.66 19.00 -2.16
N LEU A 17 2.73 19.66 -1.69
CA LEU A 17 4.08 19.07 -1.65
C LEU A 17 4.11 17.84 -0.73
N VAL A 18 3.50 17.90 0.43
CA VAL A 18 3.42 16.77 1.36
C VAL A 18 2.70 15.59 0.71
N ARG A 19 1.60 15.84 -0.01
CA ARG A 19 0.87 14.80 -0.73
C ARG A 19 1.72 14.18 -1.83
N LEU A 20 2.44 14.99 -2.60
CA LEU A 20 3.33 14.50 -3.67
C LEU A 20 4.48 13.67 -3.10
N LEU A 21 5.09 14.12 -2.00
CA LEU A 21 6.16 13.38 -1.32
C LEU A 21 5.65 12.04 -0.76
N ARG A 22 4.46 12.02 -0.18
CA ARG A 22 3.85 10.77 0.29
C ARG A 22 3.63 9.79 -0.85
N ARG A 23 3.18 10.26 -2.02
CA ARG A 23 3.01 9.42 -3.20
C ARG A 23 4.32 8.83 -3.68
N ARG A 24 5.43 9.56 -3.57
CA ARG A 24 6.76 9.07 -3.95
C ARG A 24 7.30 8.03 -2.98
N LEU A 25 6.98 8.16 -1.69
CA LEU A 25 7.43 7.25 -0.64
C LEU A 25 6.56 6.01 -0.51
N LEU A 26 5.32 6.08 -0.98
CA LEU A 26 4.36 4.97 -0.93
C LEU A 26 4.29 4.28 -2.28
N GLY A 27 4.40 2.96 -2.24
CA GLY A 27 4.15 2.11 -3.39
C GLY A 27 2.77 1.46 -3.28
N GLN A 28 2.15 1.23 -4.42
CA GLN A 28 0.95 0.42 -4.53
C GLN A 28 1.23 -0.73 -5.49
N ALA A 29 0.86 -1.92 -5.08
CA ALA A 29 0.97 -3.10 -5.91
C ALA A 29 -0.35 -3.86 -5.90
N THR A 30 -0.75 -4.36 -7.06
CA THR A 30 -1.86 -5.29 -7.18
C THR A 30 -1.30 -6.63 -7.61
N ILE A 31 -1.47 -7.64 -6.76
CA ILE A 31 -0.93 -8.97 -7.01
C ILE A 31 -2.09 -9.91 -7.29
N HIS A 32 -2.07 -10.56 -8.45
CA HIS A 32 -3.04 -11.56 -8.81
C HIS A 32 -2.57 -12.94 -8.33
N MET A 33 -3.45 -13.62 -7.59
CA MET A 33 -3.15 -14.92 -6.99
C MET A 33 -4.22 -15.93 -7.41
N ALA A 34 -3.90 -16.75 -8.40
CA ALA A 34 -4.82 -17.76 -8.91
C ALA A 34 -5.17 -18.82 -7.86
N GLN A 35 -4.33 -19.01 -6.87
CA GLN A 35 -4.52 -19.99 -5.80
C GLN A 35 -5.42 -19.52 -4.67
N MET A 36 -5.78 -18.25 -4.64
CA MET A 36 -6.72 -17.71 -3.65
C MET A 36 -8.16 -18.05 -4.06
N LYS A 37 -8.75 -19.07 -3.46
CA LYS A 37 -10.05 -19.61 -3.86
C LYS A 37 -11.15 -19.43 -2.82
N SER A 38 -10.82 -19.13 -1.58
CA SER A 38 -11.78 -19.04 -0.48
C SER A 38 -11.50 -17.84 0.41
N GLU A 39 -12.46 -17.50 1.28
CA GLU A 39 -12.26 -16.46 2.28
C GLU A 39 -11.15 -16.81 3.28
N ALA A 40 -10.97 -18.11 3.56
CA ALA A 40 -9.86 -18.56 4.40
C ALA A 40 -8.51 -18.26 3.75
N ASP A 41 -8.38 -18.47 2.45
CA ASP A 41 -7.18 -18.11 1.69
C ASP A 41 -6.94 -16.59 1.73
N ALA A 42 -7.99 -15.80 1.55
CA ALA A 42 -7.91 -14.35 1.62
C ALA A 42 -7.44 -13.88 3.00
N ALA A 43 -7.92 -14.51 4.07
CA ALA A 43 -7.50 -14.22 5.43
C ALA A 43 -6.01 -14.57 5.66
N GLN A 44 -5.55 -15.70 5.13
CA GLN A 44 -4.15 -16.11 5.19
C GLN A 44 -3.24 -15.12 4.47
N VAL A 45 -3.63 -14.67 3.30
CA VAL A 45 -2.90 -13.63 2.54
C VAL A 45 -2.80 -12.35 3.36
N ALA A 46 -3.92 -11.89 3.91
CA ALA A 46 -3.94 -10.67 4.72
C ALA A 46 -3.04 -10.79 5.95
N GLU A 47 -3.05 -11.92 6.65
CA GLU A 47 -2.19 -12.15 7.81
C GLU A 47 -0.72 -12.21 7.45
N ALA A 48 -0.37 -12.90 6.37
CA ALA A 48 1.00 -12.98 5.90
C ALA A 48 1.57 -11.60 5.58
N LEU A 49 0.76 -10.73 4.98
CA LEU A 49 1.18 -9.39 4.59
C LEU A 49 1.20 -8.42 5.78
N ARG A 50 0.28 -8.56 6.74
CA ARG A 50 0.26 -7.70 7.93
C ARG A 50 1.49 -7.84 8.80
N GLY A 51 2.11 -9.01 8.81
CA GLY A 51 3.34 -9.26 9.55
C GLY A 51 4.58 -8.58 8.96
N LEU A 52 4.50 -8.03 7.76
CA LEU A 52 5.62 -7.41 7.09
C LEU A 52 5.78 -5.94 7.52
N PRO A 53 6.97 -5.54 8.01
CA PRO A 53 7.22 -4.13 8.32
C PRO A 53 7.20 -3.30 7.04
N GLY A 54 6.54 -2.16 7.09
CA GLY A 54 6.42 -1.26 5.94
C GLY A 54 5.14 -1.41 5.13
N VAL A 55 4.36 -2.45 5.34
CA VAL A 55 3.02 -2.58 4.76
C VAL A 55 2.05 -1.71 5.57
N ILE A 56 1.33 -0.82 4.89
CA ILE A 56 0.43 0.15 5.52
C ILE A 56 -1.01 -0.31 5.42
N GLU A 57 -1.42 -0.74 4.23
CA GLU A 57 -2.80 -1.11 3.95
C GLU A 57 -2.86 -2.31 3.01
N ILE A 58 -3.80 -3.19 3.28
CA ILE A 58 -4.03 -4.39 2.49
C ILE A 58 -5.52 -4.47 2.17
N HIS A 59 -5.84 -4.62 0.90
CA HIS A 59 -7.20 -4.84 0.45
C HIS A 59 -7.23 -6.09 -0.43
N VAL A 60 -7.92 -7.12 0.03
CA VAL A 60 -8.03 -8.38 -0.69
C VAL A 60 -9.39 -8.46 -1.38
N ASP A 61 -9.37 -8.72 -2.69
CA ASP A 61 -10.56 -8.92 -3.49
C ASP A 61 -10.61 -10.38 -3.94
N LEU A 62 -11.48 -11.15 -3.33
CA LEU A 62 -11.62 -12.57 -3.60
C LEU A 62 -12.20 -12.83 -4.99
N GLU A 63 -13.13 -12.02 -5.47
CA GLU A 63 -13.75 -12.19 -6.78
C GLU A 63 -12.73 -12.05 -7.91
N ARG A 64 -11.83 -11.09 -7.78
CA ARG A 64 -10.75 -10.84 -8.75
C ARG A 64 -9.49 -11.65 -8.47
N ARG A 65 -9.45 -12.35 -7.35
CA ARG A 65 -8.26 -13.09 -6.88
C ARG A 65 -7.02 -12.20 -6.85
N ALA A 66 -7.19 -11.00 -6.32
CA ALA A 66 -6.14 -10.00 -6.28
C ALA A 66 -6.05 -9.38 -4.88
N ALA A 67 -4.85 -8.99 -4.52
CA ALA A 67 -4.59 -8.20 -3.32
C ALA A 67 -3.97 -6.88 -3.71
N ARG A 68 -4.55 -5.79 -3.21
CA ARG A 68 -3.99 -4.45 -3.37
C ARG A 68 -3.26 -4.09 -2.09
N ILE A 69 -1.99 -3.77 -2.21
CA ILE A 69 -1.11 -3.50 -1.09
C ILE A 69 -0.54 -2.09 -1.22
N THR A 70 -0.66 -1.32 -0.16
CA THR A 70 0.03 -0.03 -0.03
C THR A 70 1.18 -0.22 0.95
N TYR A 71 2.39 0.10 0.54
CA TYR A 71 3.59 -0.11 1.32
C TYR A 71 4.55 1.07 1.23
N ARG A 72 5.47 1.16 2.19
CA ARG A 72 6.53 2.17 2.19
C ARG A 72 7.74 1.63 1.43
N LYS A 73 8.06 2.24 0.30
CA LYS A 73 9.17 1.83 -0.56
C LYS A 73 10.53 1.88 0.14
N THR A 74 10.67 2.72 1.16
CA THR A 74 11.89 2.85 1.94
C THR A 74 12.10 1.74 2.96
N LYS A 75 11.04 0.99 3.31
CA LYS A 75 11.08 -0.05 4.34
C LYS A 75 10.95 -1.46 3.78
N ILE A 76 10.27 -1.62 2.66
CA ILE A 76 10.03 -2.94 2.07
C ILE A 76 10.02 -2.82 0.54
N ALA A 77 10.58 -3.82 -0.11
CA ALA A 77 10.54 -3.96 -1.56
C ALA A 77 9.43 -4.93 -1.97
N ILE A 78 8.94 -4.78 -3.20
CA ILE A 78 7.91 -5.67 -3.75
C ILE A 78 8.36 -7.14 -3.75
N GLU A 79 9.64 -7.39 -3.95
CA GLU A 79 10.23 -8.73 -3.93
C GLU A 79 10.07 -9.41 -2.56
N GLU A 80 10.16 -8.65 -1.49
CA GLU A 80 9.94 -9.18 -0.13
C GLU A 80 8.48 -9.55 0.09
N ILE A 81 7.55 -8.74 -0.43
CA ILE A 81 6.13 -9.02 -0.38
C ILE A 81 5.81 -10.30 -1.15
N MET A 82 6.36 -10.44 -2.37
CA MET A 82 6.19 -11.63 -3.18
C MET A 82 6.75 -12.88 -2.49
N ARG A 83 7.91 -12.74 -1.87
CA ARG A 83 8.55 -13.85 -1.14
C ARG A 83 7.70 -14.31 0.05
N ALA A 84 7.11 -13.36 0.79
CA ALA A 84 6.22 -13.70 1.90
C ALA A 84 4.96 -14.43 1.43
N LEU A 85 4.40 -14.03 0.29
CA LEU A 85 3.26 -14.72 -0.31
C LEU A 85 3.60 -16.13 -0.78
N HIS A 86 4.76 -16.34 -1.39
CA HIS A 86 5.24 -17.66 -1.77
C HIS A 86 5.45 -18.55 -0.55
N ALA A 87 6.00 -18.02 0.54
CA ALA A 87 6.17 -18.74 1.79
C ALA A 87 4.84 -19.15 2.41
N ALA A 88 3.78 -18.39 2.20
CA ALA A 88 2.42 -18.71 2.66
C ALA A 88 1.66 -19.66 1.71
N GLY A 89 2.26 -20.05 0.57
CA GLY A 89 1.66 -21.00 -0.37
C GLY A 89 0.94 -20.35 -1.55
N PHE A 90 1.15 -19.07 -1.75
CA PHE A 90 0.58 -18.32 -2.85
C PHE A 90 1.69 -17.79 -3.77
#